data_589aa6df774cbcccce21ae338b7c0f85
#
_entry.id   589aa6df774cbcccce21ae338b7c0f85
#
_cell.length_a   1.000
_cell.length_b   1.000
_cell.length_c   1.000
_cell.angle_alpha   90.00
_cell.angle_beta   90.00
_cell.angle_gamma   90.00
#
_symmetry.space_group_name_H-M   'P 1'
#
loop_
_entity.id
_entity.type
_entity.pdbx_description
1 polymer ?
#
loop_
_entity_poly.entity_id
_entity_poly.type
_entity_poly.pdbx_seq_one_letter_code
_entity_poly.pdbx_strand_id
1 'polypeptide(L)'
;MLQVTLSDVDHVICVSNTCRENLVLRASLHPSLVSTIPNAVDSSKFTPDPSQRYPSNTINVVLLSRLVYRKGIDLLVKVIPIVCAKFPILHFIIGGDGPKKLLLEEMRERYQLHDRVELLGVVPHHKVRDVLVRGHVFLNCSLTESFCIALLEAASCGLFVVSTKVGGVPEVLPPSMIKFAEPTVTDLVDAITEAVAISRRIVPLEMHERVRTMYNWLNVAHRTEIVYDEIELTLRPSLAVRLMKYYTVGPWAGLAVCFLITALHLYCCLCEVLWPEDSIEHCAELPWLQEAATAVGLNIRDNHNGSRNNSNYPFQKMKDNDHNYSNNCINPARNTQMRISNIDTTYISDEKDMNHLMSSTTKNAPKSARVGVPKGESRQNSNV
;
A
#
# COMPACT_ATOMS: atom_id res chain seq x y z
N MET A 1 -20.21 -3.53 5.06
CA MET A 1 -19.30 -4.33 5.89
C MET A 1 -18.14 -3.49 6.39
N LEU A 2 -17.34 -2.85 5.56
CA LEU A 2 -16.18 -2.05 5.99
C LEU A 2 -16.55 -0.96 7.01
N GLN A 3 -17.66 -0.26 6.82
CA GLN A 3 -18.16 0.76 7.74
C GLN A 3 -18.49 0.17 9.12
N VAL A 4 -19.09 -1.02 9.20
CA VAL A 4 -19.39 -1.70 10.47
C VAL A 4 -18.11 -2.02 11.24
N THR A 5 -17.12 -2.61 10.55
CA THR A 5 -15.86 -3.04 11.19
C THR A 5 -14.98 -1.88 11.66
N LEU A 6 -15.15 -0.70 11.07
CA LEU A 6 -14.33 0.47 11.34
C LEU A 6 -15.06 1.59 12.10
N SER A 7 -16.34 1.41 12.46
CA SER A 7 -17.11 2.47 13.14
C SER A 7 -16.61 2.82 14.53
N ASP A 8 -15.94 1.90 15.21
CA ASP A 8 -15.48 2.08 16.60
C ASP A 8 -13.96 1.85 16.76
N VAL A 9 -13.19 2.11 15.70
CA VAL A 9 -11.73 2.12 15.80
C VAL A 9 -11.24 3.48 16.30
N ASP A 10 -10.18 3.48 17.08
CA ASP A 10 -9.58 4.70 17.59
C ASP A 10 -8.76 5.40 16.53
N HIS A 11 -8.01 4.64 15.71
CA HIS A 11 -7.21 5.16 14.60
C HIS A 11 -6.96 4.09 13.54
N VAL A 12 -6.64 4.50 12.31
CA VAL A 12 -6.29 3.61 11.20
C VAL A 12 -5.00 4.08 10.54
N ILE A 13 -4.10 3.16 10.25
CA ILE A 13 -2.88 3.42 9.50
C ILE A 13 -3.02 2.84 8.09
N CYS A 14 -2.84 3.66 7.08
CA CYS A 14 -2.83 3.29 5.67
C CYS A 14 -1.42 3.41 5.07
N VAL A 15 -1.11 2.58 4.09
CA VAL A 15 0.22 2.52 3.47
C VAL A 15 0.42 3.53 2.33
N SER A 16 -0.64 4.21 1.88
CA SER A 16 -0.61 5.25 0.84
C SER A 16 -1.77 6.23 1.03
N ASN A 17 -1.65 7.44 0.45
CA ASN A 17 -2.72 8.43 0.48
C ASN A 17 -3.94 7.94 -0.31
N THR A 18 -3.74 7.29 -1.45
CA THR A 18 -4.83 6.67 -2.21
C THR A 18 -5.58 5.63 -1.37
N CYS A 19 -4.88 4.83 -0.57
CA CYS A 19 -5.51 3.87 0.35
C CYS A 19 -6.30 4.61 1.44
N ARG A 20 -5.74 5.68 2.02
CA ARG A 20 -6.38 6.54 3.01
C ARG A 20 -7.68 7.15 2.47
N GLU A 21 -7.63 7.78 1.30
CA GLU A 21 -8.81 8.39 0.66
C GLU A 21 -9.92 7.35 0.40
N ASN A 22 -9.56 6.21 -0.17
CA ASN A 22 -10.50 5.12 -0.39
C ASN A 22 -11.16 4.63 0.91
N LEU A 23 -10.38 4.56 2.00
CA LEU A 23 -10.89 4.13 3.29
C LEU A 23 -11.83 5.15 3.90
N VAL A 24 -11.43 6.43 3.93
CA VAL A 24 -12.25 7.56 4.42
C VAL A 24 -13.61 7.57 3.71
N LEU A 25 -13.60 7.47 2.37
CA LEU A 25 -14.84 7.50 1.58
C LEU A 25 -15.72 6.27 1.80
N ARG A 26 -15.15 5.06 1.86
CA ARG A 26 -15.92 3.81 1.95
C ARG A 26 -16.39 3.46 3.36
N ALA A 27 -15.64 3.87 4.36
CA ALA A 27 -15.99 3.60 5.75
C ALA A 27 -16.63 4.81 6.45
N SER A 28 -16.74 5.96 5.75
CA SER A 28 -17.25 7.22 6.31
C SER A 28 -16.50 7.63 7.58
N LEU A 29 -15.18 7.43 7.60
CA LEU A 29 -14.32 7.81 8.70
C LEU A 29 -13.96 9.29 8.62
N HIS A 30 -13.78 9.91 9.80
CA HIS A 30 -13.22 11.26 9.82
C HIS A 30 -11.74 11.21 9.36
N PRO A 31 -11.29 12.09 8.47
CA PRO A 31 -9.92 12.06 7.93
C PRO A 31 -8.81 12.14 8.99
N SER A 32 -9.07 12.75 10.16
CA SER A 32 -8.11 12.83 11.27
C SER A 32 -7.84 11.48 11.94
N LEU A 33 -8.76 10.51 11.82
CA LEU A 33 -8.59 9.16 12.35
C LEU A 33 -7.76 8.24 11.45
N VAL A 34 -7.23 8.75 10.33
CA VAL A 34 -6.53 7.92 9.36
C VAL A 34 -5.18 8.54 9.01
N SER A 35 -4.11 7.92 9.46
CA SER A 35 -2.74 8.30 9.12
C SER A 35 -2.20 7.53 7.93
N THR A 36 -1.31 8.16 7.14
CA THR A 36 -0.58 7.48 6.07
C THR A 36 0.84 7.21 6.53
N ILE A 37 1.19 5.95 6.76
CA ILE A 37 2.53 5.49 7.10
C ILE A 37 2.92 4.42 6.09
N PRO A 38 3.77 4.74 5.10
CA PRO A 38 4.18 3.78 4.07
C PRO A 38 5.03 2.65 4.65
N ASN A 39 5.03 1.50 3.97
CA ASN A 39 5.97 0.43 4.29
C ASN A 39 7.42 0.87 4.03
N ALA A 40 8.36 0.19 4.67
CA ALA A 40 9.79 0.33 4.40
C ALA A 40 10.40 -0.97 3.87
N VAL A 41 11.65 -0.92 3.47
CA VAL A 41 12.45 -2.06 3.06
C VAL A 41 13.70 -2.14 3.93
N ASP A 42 14.13 -3.37 4.23
CA ASP A 42 15.43 -3.59 4.86
C ASP A 42 16.54 -3.47 3.80
N SER A 43 17.06 -2.26 3.64
CA SER A 43 18.06 -1.96 2.63
C SER A 43 19.37 -2.73 2.83
N SER A 44 19.65 -3.24 4.04
CA SER A 44 20.83 -4.08 4.29
C SER A 44 20.73 -5.44 3.61
N LYS A 45 19.51 -5.95 3.44
CA LYS A 45 19.25 -7.23 2.76
C LYS A 45 19.10 -7.06 1.25
N PHE A 46 18.60 -5.90 0.78
CA PHE A 46 18.37 -5.61 -0.63
C PHE A 46 19.44 -4.67 -1.19
N THR A 47 20.70 -5.13 -1.17
CA THR A 47 21.84 -4.39 -1.70
C THR A 47 22.08 -4.71 -3.17
N PRO A 48 22.50 -3.74 -4.01
CA PRO A 48 22.83 -3.98 -5.41
C PRO A 48 24.08 -4.84 -5.57
N ASP A 49 24.10 -5.65 -6.61
CA ASP A 49 25.30 -6.40 -7.03
C ASP A 49 25.37 -6.43 -8.59
N PRO A 50 25.97 -5.40 -9.20
CA PRO A 50 26.10 -5.34 -10.66
C PRO A 50 26.90 -6.47 -11.28
N SER A 51 27.75 -7.18 -10.50
CA SER A 51 28.56 -8.29 -11.01
C SER A 51 27.71 -9.51 -11.39
N GLN A 52 26.51 -9.63 -10.83
CA GLN A 52 25.54 -10.70 -11.13
C GLN A 52 24.74 -10.46 -12.43
N ARG A 53 24.91 -9.28 -13.05
CA ARG A 53 24.25 -8.98 -14.33
C ARG A 53 24.98 -9.69 -15.44
N TYR A 54 24.22 -10.30 -16.34
CA TYR A 54 24.78 -10.95 -17.53
C TYR A 54 25.61 -9.96 -18.37
N PRO A 55 26.58 -10.48 -19.20
CA PRO A 55 27.49 -9.62 -19.96
C PRO A 55 26.76 -8.56 -20.78
N SER A 56 27.47 -7.50 -21.09
CA SER A 56 27.04 -6.17 -21.55
C SER A 56 26.02 -6.06 -22.68
N ASN A 57 25.66 -7.16 -23.34
CA ASN A 57 24.75 -7.14 -24.49
C ASN A 57 23.30 -7.49 -24.17
N THR A 58 22.97 -7.95 -22.95
CA THR A 58 21.60 -8.32 -22.58
C THR A 58 21.03 -7.34 -21.58
N ILE A 59 19.72 -7.16 -21.62
CA ILE A 59 18.95 -6.42 -20.63
C ILE A 59 17.91 -7.37 -20.03
N ASN A 60 18.05 -7.64 -18.73
CA ASN A 60 17.15 -8.51 -18.01
C ASN A 60 16.03 -7.70 -17.39
N VAL A 61 14.78 -8.06 -17.72
CA VAL A 61 13.56 -7.55 -17.09
C VAL A 61 13.09 -8.57 -16.08
N VAL A 62 13.03 -8.18 -14.80
CA VAL A 62 12.61 -9.05 -13.70
C VAL A 62 11.18 -8.75 -13.32
N LEU A 63 10.37 -9.79 -13.12
CA LEU A 63 9.04 -9.71 -12.54
C LEU A 63 8.93 -10.76 -11.43
N LEU A 64 8.61 -10.31 -10.22
CA LEU A 64 8.39 -11.17 -9.06
C LEU A 64 7.02 -10.89 -8.47
N SER A 65 6.07 -11.80 -8.65
CA SER A 65 4.72 -11.65 -8.09
C SER A 65 3.96 -12.97 -8.09
N ARG A 66 2.83 -13.00 -7.36
CA ARG A 66 1.85 -14.07 -7.53
C ARG A 66 1.29 -14.05 -8.95
N LEU A 67 1.19 -15.19 -9.62
CA LEU A 67 0.70 -15.28 -10.99
C LEU A 67 -0.84 -15.35 -11.02
N VAL A 68 -1.48 -14.21 -10.69
CA VAL A 68 -2.95 -14.04 -10.63
C VAL A 68 -3.41 -12.90 -11.51
N TYR A 69 -4.71 -12.84 -11.82
CA TYR A 69 -5.31 -11.79 -12.65
C TYR A 69 -4.96 -10.37 -12.18
N ARG A 70 -5.10 -10.09 -10.88
CA ARG A 70 -4.83 -8.76 -10.33
C ARG A 70 -3.38 -8.28 -10.49
N LYS A 71 -2.43 -9.20 -10.71
CA LYS A 71 -1.03 -8.89 -10.99
C LYS A 71 -0.75 -8.65 -12.48
N GLY A 72 -1.81 -8.60 -13.31
CA GLY A 72 -1.71 -8.23 -14.71
C GLY A 72 -1.03 -9.25 -15.61
N ILE A 73 -1.07 -10.55 -15.25
CA ILE A 73 -0.43 -11.60 -16.06
C ILE A 73 -1.05 -11.65 -17.48
N ASP A 74 -2.34 -11.36 -17.60
CA ASP A 74 -3.03 -11.29 -18.90
C ASP A 74 -2.51 -10.14 -19.81
N LEU A 75 -1.98 -9.07 -19.21
CA LEU A 75 -1.24 -8.02 -19.95
C LEU A 75 0.17 -8.50 -20.31
N LEU A 76 0.85 -9.11 -19.34
CA LEU A 76 2.23 -9.56 -19.47
C LEU A 76 2.41 -10.53 -20.63
N VAL A 77 1.51 -11.53 -20.77
CA VAL A 77 1.58 -12.51 -21.87
C VAL A 77 1.41 -11.89 -23.26
N LYS A 78 0.82 -10.71 -23.35
CA LYS A 78 0.69 -9.96 -24.61
C LYS A 78 1.88 -9.03 -24.85
N VAL A 79 2.45 -8.46 -23.79
CA VAL A 79 3.57 -7.51 -23.85
C VAL A 79 4.88 -8.21 -24.20
N ILE A 80 5.19 -9.35 -23.56
CA ILE A 80 6.47 -10.07 -23.73
C ILE A 80 6.80 -10.36 -25.20
N PRO A 81 5.90 -10.97 -26.01
CA PRO A 81 6.22 -11.28 -27.40
C PRO A 81 6.54 -10.03 -28.24
N ILE A 82 5.80 -8.94 -28.00
CA ILE A 82 5.98 -7.68 -28.73
C ILE A 82 7.35 -7.07 -28.44
N VAL A 83 7.72 -6.96 -27.16
CA VAL A 83 9.00 -6.35 -26.76
C VAL A 83 10.18 -7.27 -27.10
N CYS A 84 10.02 -8.59 -27.02
CA CYS A 84 11.05 -9.54 -27.47
C CYS A 84 11.29 -9.48 -28.98
N ALA A 85 10.25 -9.28 -29.77
CA ALA A 85 10.40 -9.07 -31.22
C ALA A 85 11.10 -7.73 -31.54
N LYS A 86 10.77 -6.67 -30.76
CA LYS A 86 11.36 -5.33 -30.96
C LYS A 86 12.81 -5.25 -30.50
N PHE A 87 13.19 -5.97 -29.41
CA PHE A 87 14.52 -5.91 -28.82
C PHE A 87 15.11 -7.31 -28.63
N PRO A 88 16.00 -7.74 -29.57
CA PRO A 88 16.70 -9.04 -29.46
C PRO A 88 17.53 -9.21 -28.16
N ILE A 89 17.90 -8.12 -27.52
CA ILE A 89 18.73 -8.11 -26.29
C ILE A 89 17.92 -8.29 -25.00
N LEU A 90 16.58 -8.25 -25.05
CA LEU A 90 15.73 -8.37 -23.85
C LEU A 90 15.53 -9.81 -23.44
N HIS A 91 15.73 -10.08 -22.15
CA HIS A 91 15.38 -11.33 -21.49
C HIS A 91 14.45 -11.06 -20.31
N PHE A 92 13.54 -11.98 -20.04
CA PHE A 92 12.61 -11.92 -18.92
C PHE A 92 12.94 -12.98 -17.90
N ILE A 93 13.01 -12.57 -16.61
CA ILE A 93 13.16 -13.46 -15.46
C ILE A 93 11.88 -13.33 -14.64
N ILE A 94 11.05 -14.35 -14.64
CA ILE A 94 9.73 -14.32 -14.01
C ILE A 94 9.69 -15.31 -12.85
N GLY A 95 9.57 -14.80 -11.64
CA GLY A 95 9.40 -15.60 -10.44
C GLY A 95 8.01 -15.44 -9.85
N GLY A 96 7.48 -16.54 -9.37
CA GLY A 96 6.17 -16.63 -8.74
C GLY A 96 5.40 -17.85 -9.19
N ASP A 97 4.24 -18.06 -8.55
CA ASP A 97 3.32 -19.14 -8.89
C ASP A 97 1.87 -18.66 -8.77
N GLY A 98 0.95 -19.40 -9.36
CA GLY A 98 -0.48 -19.12 -9.33
C GLY A 98 -1.23 -19.64 -10.54
N PRO A 99 -2.57 -19.49 -10.56
CA PRO A 99 -3.43 -20.06 -11.60
C PRO A 99 -3.16 -19.55 -13.02
N LYS A 100 -2.41 -18.43 -13.15
CA LYS A 100 -2.04 -17.86 -14.46
C LYS A 100 -0.66 -18.32 -14.96
N LYS A 101 0.01 -19.25 -14.27
CA LYS A 101 1.32 -19.78 -14.69
C LYS A 101 1.25 -20.43 -16.07
N LEU A 102 0.22 -21.24 -16.30
CA LEU A 102 0.02 -21.93 -17.59
C LEU A 102 -0.03 -20.96 -18.76
N LEU A 103 -0.62 -19.78 -18.61
CA LEU A 103 -0.67 -18.77 -19.67
C LEU A 103 0.72 -18.27 -20.09
N LEU A 104 1.66 -18.18 -19.12
CA LEU A 104 3.04 -17.79 -19.42
C LEU A 104 3.80 -18.92 -20.12
N GLU A 105 3.57 -20.16 -19.72
CA GLU A 105 4.14 -21.34 -20.34
C GLU A 105 3.64 -21.46 -21.79
N GLU A 106 2.33 -21.38 -22.03
CA GLU A 106 1.72 -21.39 -23.35
C GLU A 106 2.23 -20.24 -24.24
N MET A 107 2.38 -19.03 -23.69
CA MET A 107 2.95 -17.90 -24.43
C MET A 107 4.38 -18.18 -24.81
N ARG A 108 5.22 -18.68 -23.89
CA ARG A 108 6.63 -19.01 -24.15
C ARG A 108 6.77 -20.05 -25.28
N GLU A 109 5.95 -21.11 -25.25
CA GLU A 109 5.90 -22.16 -26.28
C GLU A 109 5.45 -21.57 -27.63
N ARG A 110 4.33 -20.86 -27.65
CA ARG A 110 3.73 -20.31 -28.88
C ARG A 110 4.66 -19.38 -29.65
N TYR A 111 5.44 -18.57 -28.94
CA TYR A 111 6.35 -17.60 -29.55
C TYR A 111 7.81 -18.06 -29.55
N GLN A 112 8.09 -19.31 -29.17
CA GLN A 112 9.43 -19.90 -29.14
C GLN A 112 10.44 -19.07 -28.34
N LEU A 113 10.04 -18.60 -27.14
CA LEU A 113 10.83 -17.70 -26.30
C LEU A 113 11.56 -18.43 -25.16
N HIS A 114 11.93 -19.69 -25.34
CA HIS A 114 12.61 -20.50 -24.31
C HIS A 114 13.92 -19.87 -23.82
N ASP A 115 14.73 -19.35 -24.75
CA ASP A 115 16.01 -18.71 -24.47
C ASP A 115 15.88 -17.27 -23.96
N ARG A 116 14.65 -16.72 -23.96
CA ARG A 116 14.37 -15.31 -23.69
C ARG A 116 13.48 -15.11 -22.46
N VAL A 117 12.78 -16.14 -22.00
CA VAL A 117 11.85 -16.09 -20.88
C VAL A 117 12.14 -17.23 -19.91
N GLU A 118 12.79 -16.91 -18.81
CA GLU A 118 13.07 -17.80 -17.70
C GLU A 118 11.91 -17.78 -16.71
N LEU A 119 11.30 -18.93 -16.42
CA LEU A 119 10.23 -19.11 -15.44
C LEU A 119 10.80 -19.84 -14.22
N LEU A 120 10.98 -19.12 -13.11
CA LEU A 120 11.63 -19.65 -11.90
C LEU A 120 10.69 -20.45 -10.98
N GLY A 121 9.35 -20.31 -11.17
CA GLY A 121 8.40 -20.82 -10.20
C GLY A 121 8.45 -20.02 -8.89
N VAL A 122 8.13 -20.67 -7.77
CA VAL A 122 8.12 -20.05 -6.43
C VAL A 122 9.53 -19.64 -6.04
N VAL A 123 9.73 -18.36 -5.75
CA VAL A 123 10.99 -17.81 -5.23
C VAL A 123 10.83 -17.59 -3.73
N PRO A 124 11.57 -18.29 -2.85
CA PRO A 124 11.57 -18.05 -1.43
C PRO A 124 12.05 -16.62 -1.10
N HIS A 125 11.48 -15.99 -0.06
CA HIS A 125 11.77 -14.58 0.24
C HIS A 125 13.27 -14.29 0.42
N HIS A 126 14.01 -15.19 1.05
CA HIS A 126 15.46 -15.05 1.26
C HIS A 126 16.28 -15.12 -0.05
N LYS A 127 15.70 -15.59 -1.16
CA LYS A 127 16.31 -15.64 -2.50
C LYS A 127 15.83 -14.53 -3.44
N VAL A 128 14.90 -13.68 -3.00
CA VAL A 128 14.35 -12.59 -3.83
C VAL A 128 15.46 -11.65 -4.29
N ARG A 129 16.37 -11.27 -3.40
CA ARG A 129 17.52 -10.43 -3.74
C ARG A 129 18.38 -11.05 -4.85
N ASP A 130 18.69 -12.34 -4.75
CA ASP A 130 19.56 -13.03 -5.70
C ASP A 130 18.97 -13.02 -7.13
N VAL A 131 17.65 -13.03 -7.23
CA VAL A 131 16.95 -12.87 -8.51
C VAL A 131 16.96 -11.41 -8.97
N LEU A 132 16.68 -10.46 -8.07
CA LEU A 132 16.62 -9.04 -8.42
C LEU A 132 17.95 -8.51 -8.95
N VAL A 133 19.08 -8.86 -8.32
CA VAL A 133 20.41 -8.35 -8.73
C VAL A 133 20.83 -8.79 -10.13
N ARG A 134 20.19 -9.82 -10.71
CA ARG A 134 20.37 -10.25 -12.11
C ARG A 134 19.70 -9.31 -13.10
N GLY A 135 18.79 -8.44 -12.62
CA GLY A 135 17.95 -7.55 -13.43
C GLY A 135 18.54 -6.18 -13.68
N HIS A 136 18.08 -5.55 -14.77
CA HIS A 136 18.32 -4.15 -15.08
C HIS A 136 17.04 -3.32 -14.89
N VAL A 137 15.89 -3.94 -15.21
CA VAL A 137 14.57 -3.35 -15.11
C VAL A 137 13.68 -4.27 -14.28
N PHE A 138 12.93 -3.71 -13.36
CA PHE A 138 11.86 -4.41 -12.66
C PHE A 138 10.52 -4.03 -13.27
N LEU A 139 9.70 -5.02 -13.61
CA LEU A 139 8.39 -4.82 -14.23
C LEU A 139 7.27 -5.20 -13.28
N ASN A 140 6.32 -4.29 -13.05
CA ASN A 140 5.07 -4.53 -12.36
C ASN A 140 3.89 -4.20 -13.27
N CYS A 141 3.06 -5.19 -13.58
CA CYS A 141 1.88 -5.04 -14.43
C CYS A 141 0.56 -5.06 -13.64
N SER A 142 0.60 -4.86 -12.33
CA SER A 142 -0.57 -4.99 -11.45
C SER A 142 -1.73 -4.09 -11.89
N LEU A 143 -2.95 -4.61 -11.80
CA LEU A 143 -4.17 -3.86 -12.10
C LEU A 143 -4.68 -3.07 -10.88
N THR A 144 -4.21 -3.41 -9.69
CA THR A 144 -4.52 -2.72 -8.43
C THR A 144 -3.45 -2.98 -7.39
N GLU A 145 -3.00 -1.95 -6.70
CA GLU A 145 -2.01 -2.00 -5.62
C GLU A 145 -2.30 -0.93 -4.58
N SER A 146 -2.09 -1.25 -3.31
CA SER A 146 -2.13 -0.24 -2.25
C SER A 146 -0.80 0.47 -2.08
N PHE A 147 0.35 -0.23 -2.31
CA PHE A 147 1.70 0.31 -2.17
C PHE A 147 2.71 -0.41 -3.08
N CYS A 148 2.81 -1.74 -2.98
CA CYS A 148 3.75 -2.60 -3.72
C CYS A 148 5.22 -2.52 -3.23
N ILE A 149 5.53 -3.22 -2.11
CA ILE A 149 6.89 -3.30 -1.54
C ILE A 149 7.93 -3.79 -2.57
N ALA A 150 7.56 -4.68 -3.48
CA ALA A 150 8.48 -5.22 -4.49
C ALA A 150 9.16 -4.12 -5.36
N LEU A 151 8.52 -2.95 -5.52
CA LEU A 151 9.13 -1.80 -6.20
C LEU A 151 10.31 -1.25 -5.41
N LEU A 152 10.19 -1.19 -4.06
CA LEU A 152 11.27 -0.74 -3.19
C LEU A 152 12.41 -1.75 -3.15
N GLU A 153 12.10 -3.04 -3.04
CA GLU A 153 13.07 -4.13 -3.06
C GLU A 153 13.90 -4.09 -4.35
N ALA A 154 13.23 -3.95 -5.49
CA ALA A 154 13.87 -3.87 -6.80
C ALA A 154 14.72 -2.59 -6.94
N ALA A 155 14.18 -1.43 -6.58
CA ALA A 155 14.91 -0.17 -6.64
C ALA A 155 16.11 -0.17 -5.69
N SER A 156 15.98 -0.77 -4.49
CA SER A 156 17.07 -0.97 -3.54
C SER A 156 18.18 -1.88 -4.10
N CYS A 157 17.83 -2.89 -4.89
CA CYS A 157 18.79 -3.71 -5.64
C CYS A 157 19.37 -3.01 -6.89
N GLY A 158 19.00 -1.75 -7.12
CA GLY A 158 19.54 -0.92 -8.20
C GLY A 158 18.90 -1.16 -9.57
N LEU A 159 17.65 -1.66 -9.63
CA LEU A 159 16.90 -1.80 -10.87
C LEU A 159 16.10 -0.53 -11.16
N PHE A 160 16.03 -0.15 -12.45
CA PHE A 160 15.04 0.84 -12.87
C PHE A 160 13.65 0.20 -12.90
N VAL A 161 12.63 0.91 -12.41
CA VAL A 161 11.29 0.34 -12.26
C VAL A 161 10.38 0.77 -13.42
N VAL A 162 9.61 -0.18 -13.97
CA VAL A 162 8.46 0.07 -14.83
C VAL A 162 7.23 -0.46 -14.14
N SER A 163 6.20 0.35 -14.00
CA SER A 163 4.98 -0.08 -13.31
C SER A 163 3.74 0.54 -13.93
N THR A 164 2.65 -0.20 -13.86
CA THR A 164 1.32 0.36 -14.09
C THR A 164 1.00 1.45 -13.07
N LYS A 165 0.37 2.53 -13.52
CA LYS A 165 -0.04 3.69 -12.71
C LYS A 165 -1.37 3.42 -12.02
N VAL A 166 -1.37 2.57 -10.98
CA VAL A 166 -2.59 2.12 -10.30
C VAL A 166 -2.50 2.29 -8.79
N GLY A 167 -3.61 2.66 -8.16
CA GLY A 167 -3.72 2.79 -6.71
C GLY A 167 -2.62 3.67 -6.09
N GLY A 168 -1.94 3.17 -5.07
CA GLY A 168 -0.86 3.87 -4.37
C GLY A 168 0.52 3.80 -5.04
N VAL A 169 0.68 3.09 -6.17
CA VAL A 169 1.97 2.96 -6.87
C VAL A 169 2.62 4.30 -7.23
N PRO A 170 1.87 5.33 -7.69
CA PRO A 170 2.47 6.64 -8.01
C PRO A 170 3.13 7.36 -6.82
N GLU A 171 2.82 6.92 -5.59
CA GLU A 171 3.35 7.52 -4.37
C GLU A 171 4.66 6.87 -3.89
N VAL A 172 5.06 5.73 -4.50
CA VAL A 172 6.15 4.88 -3.98
C VAL A 172 7.54 5.39 -4.35
N LEU A 173 7.77 5.70 -5.62
CA LEU A 173 9.09 6.09 -6.12
C LEU A 173 9.02 7.41 -6.90
N PRO A 174 10.08 8.24 -6.83
CA PRO A 174 10.14 9.47 -7.62
C PRO A 174 10.29 9.16 -9.12
N PRO A 175 9.85 10.07 -10.01
CA PRO A 175 9.88 9.86 -11.48
C PRO A 175 11.25 9.50 -12.06
N SER A 176 12.34 9.84 -11.37
CA SER A 176 13.70 9.49 -11.78
C SER A 176 14.06 8.01 -11.58
N MET A 177 13.25 7.28 -10.81
CA MET A 177 13.48 5.87 -10.46
C MET A 177 12.45 4.91 -11.09
N ILE A 178 11.35 5.45 -11.61
CA ILE A 178 10.22 4.68 -12.13
C ILE A 178 9.64 5.32 -13.40
N LYS A 179 9.27 4.47 -14.36
CA LYS A 179 8.42 4.85 -15.50
C LYS A 179 7.03 4.26 -15.30
N PHE A 180 6.03 5.10 -15.41
CA PHE A 180 4.63 4.68 -15.32
C PHE A 180 4.05 4.38 -16.70
N ALA A 181 3.14 3.40 -16.73
CA ALA A 181 2.31 3.05 -17.88
C ALA A 181 0.85 2.94 -17.43
N GLU A 182 -0.08 3.29 -18.28
CA GLU A 182 -1.46 2.87 -18.05
C GLU A 182 -1.56 1.33 -18.18
N PRO A 183 -2.55 0.66 -17.55
CA PRO A 183 -2.67 -0.79 -17.58
C PRO A 183 -3.15 -1.30 -18.96
N THR A 184 -2.45 -0.90 -20.01
CA THR A 184 -2.67 -1.31 -21.40
C THR A 184 -1.42 -1.94 -21.99
N VAL A 185 -1.59 -2.76 -23.02
CA VAL A 185 -0.45 -3.42 -23.70
C VAL A 185 0.45 -2.40 -24.37
N THR A 186 -0.12 -1.41 -25.05
CA THR A 186 0.61 -0.36 -25.77
C THR A 186 1.48 0.45 -24.84
N ASP A 187 0.90 0.98 -23.75
CA ASP A 187 1.63 1.85 -22.82
C ASP A 187 2.73 1.09 -22.08
N LEU A 188 2.49 -0.19 -21.72
CA LEU A 188 3.53 -1.03 -21.13
C LEU A 188 4.69 -1.30 -22.11
N VAL A 189 4.41 -1.54 -23.38
CA VAL A 189 5.44 -1.71 -24.42
C VAL A 189 6.25 -0.43 -24.57
N ASP A 190 5.61 0.72 -24.59
CA ASP A 190 6.29 2.02 -24.71
C ASP A 190 7.12 2.33 -23.46
N ALA A 191 6.58 2.11 -22.27
CA ALA A 191 7.31 2.30 -21.01
C ALA A 191 8.54 1.36 -20.90
N ILE A 192 8.42 0.10 -21.32
CA ILE A 192 9.56 -0.83 -21.37
C ILE A 192 10.58 -0.35 -22.41
N THR A 193 10.13 0.13 -23.56
CA THR A 193 11.02 0.67 -24.61
C THR A 193 11.88 1.82 -24.10
N GLU A 194 11.28 2.76 -23.38
CA GLU A 194 12.01 3.87 -22.74
C GLU A 194 12.94 3.37 -21.62
N ALA A 195 12.46 2.43 -20.79
CA ALA A 195 13.25 1.86 -19.71
C ALA A 195 14.51 1.14 -20.20
N VAL A 196 14.47 0.48 -21.36
CA VAL A 196 15.63 -0.14 -22.00
C VAL A 196 16.75 0.89 -22.26
N ALA A 197 16.40 2.07 -22.75
CA ALA A 197 17.38 3.13 -23.00
C ALA A 197 17.92 3.75 -21.69
N ILE A 198 17.06 3.88 -20.66
CA ILE A 198 17.40 4.48 -19.37
C ILE A 198 18.24 3.51 -18.53
N SER A 199 17.89 2.23 -18.49
CA SER A 199 18.47 1.23 -17.59
C SER A 199 20.00 1.12 -17.69
N ARG A 200 20.57 1.40 -18.85
CA ARG A 200 22.04 1.41 -19.07
C ARG A 200 22.75 2.60 -18.43
N ARG A 201 22.01 3.66 -18.07
CA ARG A 201 22.54 4.88 -17.45
C ARG A 201 22.32 4.91 -15.94
N ILE A 202 21.57 3.96 -15.42
CA ILE A 202 21.30 3.86 -13.98
C ILE A 202 22.55 3.44 -13.23
N VAL A 203 22.87 4.17 -12.18
CA VAL A 203 23.90 3.81 -11.20
C VAL A 203 23.21 3.07 -10.04
N PRO A 204 23.41 1.74 -9.91
CA PRO A 204 22.68 0.92 -8.93
C PRO A 204 22.83 1.40 -7.50
N LEU A 205 24.00 1.88 -7.13
CA LEU A 205 24.28 2.37 -5.78
C LEU A 205 23.49 3.65 -5.45
N GLU A 206 23.33 4.57 -6.41
CA GLU A 206 22.50 5.76 -6.21
C GLU A 206 21.02 5.41 -5.99
N MET A 207 20.50 4.43 -6.73
CA MET A 207 19.15 3.93 -6.53
C MET A 207 18.97 3.39 -5.10
N HIS A 208 19.92 2.58 -4.65
CA HIS A 208 19.96 2.01 -3.32
C HIS A 208 19.95 3.08 -2.23
N GLU A 209 20.86 4.05 -2.29
CA GLU A 209 20.98 5.11 -1.29
C GLU A 209 19.71 5.98 -1.22
N ARG A 210 19.08 6.26 -2.35
CA ARG A 210 17.80 6.97 -2.38
C ARG A 210 16.70 6.18 -1.67
N VAL A 211 16.58 4.87 -1.92
CA VAL A 211 15.59 4.02 -1.23
C VAL A 211 15.88 3.98 0.27
N ARG A 212 17.15 3.79 0.66
CA ARG A 212 17.59 3.73 2.06
C ARG A 212 17.22 5.00 2.84
N THR A 213 17.33 6.17 2.22
CA THR A 213 16.97 7.44 2.85
C THR A 213 15.46 7.68 2.92
N MET A 214 14.70 7.25 1.89
CA MET A 214 13.26 7.46 1.82
C MET A 214 12.46 6.48 2.69
N TYR A 215 12.91 5.22 2.78
CA TYR A 215 12.14 4.10 3.34
C TYR A 215 12.93 3.32 4.39
N ASN A 216 12.87 3.81 5.62
CA ASN A 216 13.57 3.27 6.77
C ASN A 216 12.58 2.77 7.82
N TRP A 217 12.76 1.55 8.32
CA TRP A 217 11.92 0.95 9.36
C TRP A 217 11.91 1.72 10.68
N LEU A 218 13.01 2.39 11.04
CA LEU A 218 13.07 3.23 12.25
C LEU A 218 12.11 4.43 12.13
N ASN A 219 12.03 5.05 10.95
CA ASN A 219 11.09 6.13 10.70
C ASN A 219 9.63 5.64 10.73
N VAL A 220 9.36 4.45 10.16
CA VAL A 220 8.04 3.82 10.23
C VAL A 220 7.65 3.53 11.67
N ALA A 221 8.56 2.95 12.46
CA ALA A 221 8.33 2.64 13.87
C ALA A 221 8.02 3.92 14.67
N HIS A 222 8.86 4.95 14.54
CA HIS A 222 8.65 6.22 15.23
C HIS A 222 7.31 6.89 14.87
N ARG A 223 6.94 6.91 13.58
CA ARG A 223 5.63 7.46 13.17
C ARG A 223 4.45 6.63 13.66
N THR A 224 4.64 5.33 13.81
CA THR A 224 3.61 4.42 14.37
C THR A 224 3.49 4.63 15.88
N GLU A 225 4.61 4.81 16.57
CA GLU A 225 4.66 5.12 18.00
C GLU A 225 3.89 6.41 18.32
N ILE A 226 4.09 7.47 17.53
CA ILE A 226 3.32 8.73 17.69
C ILE A 226 1.80 8.46 17.63
N VAL A 227 1.34 7.61 16.70
CA VAL A 227 -0.09 7.26 16.60
C VAL A 227 -0.56 6.48 17.84
N TYR A 228 0.26 5.59 18.40
CA TYR A 228 -0.07 4.85 19.60
C TYR A 228 -0.13 5.75 20.82
N ASP A 229 0.83 6.68 20.97
CA ASP A 229 0.85 7.65 22.05
C ASP A 229 -0.40 8.56 22.00
N GLU A 230 -0.81 9.00 20.81
CA GLU A 230 -2.03 9.80 20.63
C GLU A 230 -3.29 9.02 21.07
N ILE A 231 -3.36 7.72 20.77
CA ILE A 231 -4.49 6.86 21.17
C ILE A 231 -4.49 6.66 22.68
N GLU A 232 -3.33 6.42 23.30
CA GLU A 232 -3.21 6.19 24.73
C GLU A 232 -3.67 7.42 25.55
N LEU A 233 -3.38 8.62 25.07
CA LEU A 233 -3.82 9.87 25.67
C LEU A 233 -5.33 10.15 25.48
N THR A 234 -5.98 9.44 24.56
CA THR A 234 -7.40 9.65 24.28
C THR A 234 -8.27 8.88 25.29
N LEU A 235 -9.21 9.59 25.91
CA LEU A 235 -10.17 8.95 26.82
C LEU A 235 -11.01 7.92 26.06
N ARG A 236 -11.08 6.71 26.61
CA ARG A 236 -11.92 5.65 26.03
C ARG A 236 -13.38 6.08 26.00
N PRO A 237 -14.06 6.03 24.85
CA PRO A 237 -15.45 6.42 24.76
C PRO A 237 -16.34 5.49 25.59
N SER A 238 -17.36 6.05 26.24
CA SER A 238 -18.35 5.26 26.99
C SER A 238 -19.10 4.31 26.05
N LEU A 239 -19.65 3.21 26.60
CA LEU A 239 -20.45 2.25 25.84
C LEU A 239 -21.57 2.94 25.03
N ALA A 240 -22.23 3.94 25.61
CA ALA A 240 -23.30 4.68 24.94
C ALA A 240 -22.79 5.39 23.67
N VAL A 241 -21.62 6.03 23.72
CA VAL A 241 -21.00 6.70 22.56
C VAL A 241 -20.62 5.68 21.49
N ARG A 242 -20.08 4.52 21.89
CA ARG A 242 -19.74 3.42 20.97
C ARG A 242 -20.98 2.87 20.28
N LEU A 243 -22.06 2.64 21.01
CA LEU A 243 -23.33 2.18 20.45
C LEU A 243 -23.93 3.20 19.47
N MET A 244 -23.82 4.51 19.76
CA MET A 244 -24.23 5.55 18.80
C MET A 244 -23.48 5.48 17.49
N LYS A 245 -22.15 5.26 17.53
CA LYS A 245 -21.34 5.08 16.33
C LYS A 245 -21.81 3.88 15.50
N TYR A 246 -22.11 2.74 16.12
CA TYR A 246 -22.61 1.56 15.43
C TYR A 246 -24.03 1.77 14.84
N TYR A 247 -24.89 2.51 15.57
CA TYR A 247 -26.24 2.79 15.09
C TYR A 247 -26.27 3.61 13.80
N THR A 248 -25.25 4.48 13.56
CA THR A 248 -25.15 5.27 12.32
C THR A 248 -24.87 4.45 11.07
N VAL A 249 -24.47 3.18 11.22
CA VAL A 249 -24.21 2.28 10.07
C VAL A 249 -25.47 1.96 9.27
N GLY A 250 -26.64 2.03 9.90
CA GLY A 250 -27.95 1.82 9.28
C GLY A 250 -28.99 1.30 10.29
N PRO A 251 -30.26 1.56 10.04
CA PRO A 251 -31.31 1.31 11.04
C PRO A 251 -31.41 -0.16 11.48
N TRP A 252 -31.32 -1.10 10.56
CA TRP A 252 -31.41 -2.53 10.89
C TRP A 252 -30.07 -3.14 11.25
N ALA A 253 -29.04 -2.88 10.44
CA ALA A 253 -27.69 -3.40 10.68
C ALA A 253 -27.09 -2.80 11.96
N GLY A 254 -27.24 -1.49 12.15
CA GLY A 254 -26.76 -0.80 13.35
C GLY A 254 -27.44 -1.31 14.60
N LEU A 255 -28.77 -1.51 14.59
CA LEU A 255 -29.50 -2.06 15.73
C LEU A 255 -29.03 -3.48 16.10
N ALA A 256 -28.84 -4.36 15.10
CA ALA A 256 -28.34 -5.71 15.32
C ALA A 256 -26.93 -5.71 15.92
N VAL A 257 -26.04 -4.84 15.41
CA VAL A 257 -24.67 -4.68 15.94
C VAL A 257 -24.70 -4.12 17.36
N CYS A 258 -25.53 -3.11 17.66
CA CYS A 258 -25.71 -2.57 19.00
C CYS A 258 -26.14 -3.66 20.00
N PHE A 259 -27.09 -4.51 19.60
CA PHE A 259 -27.52 -5.64 20.43
C PHE A 259 -26.36 -6.61 20.70
N LEU A 260 -25.61 -6.99 19.68
CA LEU A 260 -24.45 -7.88 19.79
C LEU A 260 -23.37 -7.30 20.72
N ILE A 261 -23.01 -6.03 20.52
CA ILE A 261 -22.00 -5.35 21.36
C ILE A 261 -22.46 -5.24 22.83
N THR A 262 -23.75 -4.95 23.06
CA THR A 262 -24.30 -4.91 24.41
C THR A 262 -24.23 -6.28 25.07
N ALA A 263 -24.61 -7.34 24.36
CA ALA A 263 -24.53 -8.72 24.87
C ALA A 263 -23.10 -9.14 25.20
N LEU A 264 -22.14 -8.81 24.31
CA LEU A 264 -20.72 -9.06 24.55
C LEU A 264 -20.19 -8.27 25.75
N HIS A 265 -20.59 -7.01 25.89
CA HIS A 265 -20.19 -6.19 27.05
C HIS A 265 -20.69 -6.79 28.36
N LEU A 266 -21.96 -7.19 28.41
CA LEU A 266 -22.54 -7.84 29.58
C LEU A 266 -21.85 -9.17 29.89
N TYR A 267 -21.49 -9.94 28.87
CA TYR A 267 -20.71 -11.16 29.00
C TYR A 267 -19.31 -10.89 29.57
N CYS A 268 -18.61 -9.86 29.11
CA CYS A 268 -17.31 -9.48 29.66
C CYS A 268 -17.43 -9.06 31.14
N CYS A 269 -18.42 -8.23 31.46
CA CYS A 269 -18.66 -7.84 32.87
C CYS A 269 -18.95 -9.08 33.75
N LEU A 270 -19.70 -10.05 33.24
CA LEU A 270 -19.94 -11.31 33.97
C LEU A 270 -18.62 -12.09 34.15
N CYS A 271 -17.78 -12.15 33.14
CA CYS A 271 -16.47 -12.80 33.24
C CYS A 271 -15.58 -12.10 34.27
N GLU A 272 -15.54 -10.78 34.29
CA GLU A 272 -14.80 -9.99 35.31
C GLU A 272 -15.27 -10.27 36.76
N VAL A 273 -16.57 -10.51 36.94
CA VAL A 273 -17.13 -10.89 38.26
C VAL A 273 -16.78 -12.33 38.64
N LEU A 274 -16.81 -13.25 37.64
CA LEU A 274 -16.53 -14.68 37.89
C LEU A 274 -15.04 -14.99 38.03
N TRP A 275 -14.23 -14.27 37.28
CA TRP A 275 -12.74 -14.39 37.21
C TRP A 275 -12.14 -12.99 37.31
N PRO A 276 -12.05 -12.41 38.52
CA PRO A 276 -11.43 -11.09 38.70
C PRO A 276 -9.95 -11.14 38.25
N GLU A 277 -9.45 -10.02 37.75
CA GLU A 277 -8.10 -9.85 37.26
C GLU A 277 -7.02 -10.35 38.23
N ASP A 278 -7.24 -10.12 39.52
CA ASP A 278 -6.35 -10.56 40.62
C ASP A 278 -6.24 -12.10 40.73
N SER A 279 -7.18 -12.85 40.12
CA SER A 279 -7.18 -14.31 40.15
C SER A 279 -6.44 -14.93 38.95
N ILE A 280 -6.01 -14.11 37.98
CA ILE A 280 -5.29 -14.55 36.79
C ILE A 280 -3.81 -14.72 37.15
N GLU A 281 -3.28 -15.92 37.00
CA GLU A 281 -1.84 -16.16 37.15
C GLU A 281 -1.08 -15.30 36.12
N HIS A 282 -0.26 -14.37 36.66
CA HIS A 282 0.66 -13.65 35.79
C HIS A 282 1.70 -14.62 35.21
N CYS A 283 1.88 -14.58 33.92
CA CYS A 283 2.94 -15.36 33.25
C CYS A 283 4.27 -15.04 33.93
N ALA A 284 5.01 -16.11 34.35
CA ALA A 284 6.34 -15.93 34.89
C ALA A 284 7.18 -15.16 33.88
N GLU A 285 7.85 -14.11 34.35
CA GLU A 285 8.76 -13.33 33.48
C GLU A 285 9.78 -14.29 32.86
N LEU A 286 9.81 -14.29 31.52
CA LEU A 286 10.72 -15.16 30.78
C LEU A 286 12.17 -14.77 31.08
N PRO A 287 13.02 -15.68 31.58
CA PRO A 287 14.40 -15.35 32.01
C PRO A 287 15.22 -14.62 30.93
N TRP A 288 15.00 -14.97 29.65
CA TRP A 288 15.67 -14.32 28.52
C TRP A 288 15.24 -12.84 28.30
N LEU A 289 14.04 -12.45 28.73
CA LEU A 289 13.58 -11.05 28.67
C LEU A 289 14.34 -10.21 29.71
N GLN A 290 14.60 -10.76 30.91
CA GLN A 290 15.42 -10.10 31.93
C GLN A 290 16.88 -9.97 31.50
N GLU A 291 17.44 -11.01 30.88
CA GLU A 291 18.80 -10.97 30.32
C GLU A 291 18.91 -9.94 29.20
N ALA A 292 17.96 -9.91 28.26
CA ALA A 292 17.92 -8.93 27.18
C ALA A 292 17.77 -7.49 27.69
N ALA A 293 16.90 -7.27 28.68
CA ALA A 293 16.72 -5.96 29.29
C ALA A 293 17.97 -5.50 30.06
N THR A 294 18.64 -6.41 30.76
CA THR A 294 19.90 -6.12 31.46
C THR A 294 21.03 -5.81 30.47
N ALA A 295 21.08 -6.53 29.35
CA ALA A 295 22.07 -6.28 28.29
C ALA A 295 21.89 -4.90 27.61
N VAL A 296 20.66 -4.36 27.61
CA VAL A 296 20.34 -3.03 27.05
C VAL A 296 20.30 -1.95 28.16
N GLY A 297 20.60 -2.30 29.42
CA GLY A 297 20.62 -1.36 30.56
C GLY A 297 19.24 -0.95 31.03
N LEU A 298 18.19 -1.71 30.70
CA LEU A 298 16.81 -1.52 31.15
C LEU A 298 16.57 -2.24 32.47
N ASN A 299 16.18 -1.51 33.50
CA ASN A 299 15.82 -2.08 34.80
C ASN A 299 14.30 -2.33 34.85
N ILE A 300 13.85 -3.59 34.64
CA ILE A 300 12.44 -3.96 34.61
C ILE A 300 11.79 -3.99 36.02
N ARG A 301 12.59 -3.90 37.10
CA ARG A 301 12.11 -4.14 38.48
C ARG A 301 11.22 -3.04 39.07
N ASP A 302 11.10 -1.85 38.49
CA ASP A 302 10.47 -0.70 39.17
C ASP A 302 8.99 -0.48 38.84
N ASN A 303 8.31 -1.36 38.06
CA ASN A 303 6.92 -1.14 37.63
C ASN A 303 5.85 -1.91 38.42
N HIS A 304 6.19 -2.64 39.50
CA HIS A 304 5.19 -3.41 40.25
C HIS A 304 4.60 -2.73 41.49
N ASN A 305 5.00 -1.51 41.83
CA ASN A 305 4.37 -0.79 42.93
C ASN A 305 4.03 0.66 42.57
N GLY A 306 2.77 0.83 42.24
CA GLY A 306 1.99 2.01 42.55
C GLY A 306 2.31 3.31 41.81
N SER A 307 1.29 3.82 41.18
CA SER A 307 1.15 5.20 40.71
C SER A 307 1.73 5.53 39.37
N ARG A 308 0.80 5.67 38.43
CA ARG A 308 1.01 6.25 37.11
C ARG A 308 1.60 7.66 37.20
N ASN A 309 2.91 7.77 37.29
CA ASN A 309 3.63 9.00 37.01
C ASN A 309 4.56 8.76 35.81
N ASN A 310 4.06 9.21 34.67
CA ASN A 310 4.77 9.29 33.40
C ASN A 310 6.09 10.03 33.55
N SER A 311 7.23 9.40 33.28
CA SER A 311 8.38 10.11 32.71
C SER A 311 9.68 9.31 32.54
N ASN A 312 9.67 7.97 32.46
CA ASN A 312 10.93 7.25 32.25
C ASN A 312 10.80 6.07 31.29
N TYR A 313 10.47 6.32 30.02
CA TYR A 313 10.79 5.38 28.94
C TYR A 313 12.21 5.62 28.42
N PRO A 314 13.03 4.57 28.25
CA PRO A 314 14.45 4.71 27.88
C PRO A 314 14.70 5.34 26.49
N PHE A 315 13.67 5.50 25.68
CA PHE A 315 13.77 6.23 24.39
C PHE A 315 13.96 7.74 24.54
N GLN A 316 13.71 8.33 25.71
CA GLN A 316 13.99 9.75 25.97
C GLN A 316 15.50 10.06 25.94
N LYS A 317 16.35 9.12 26.30
CA LYS A 317 17.82 9.30 26.25
C LYS A 317 18.43 9.26 24.85
N MET A 318 17.70 8.76 23.84
CA MET A 318 18.15 8.88 22.44
C MET A 318 17.83 10.23 21.80
N LYS A 319 16.88 11.00 22.36
CA LYS A 319 16.53 12.33 21.85
C LYS A 319 17.64 13.38 22.07
N ASP A 320 18.50 13.20 23.06
CA ASP A 320 19.50 14.20 23.41
C ASP A 320 20.81 14.06 22.63
N ASN A 321 21.01 12.95 21.90
CA ASN A 321 22.20 12.73 21.06
C ASN A 321 22.02 13.05 19.57
N ASP A 322 20.79 13.28 19.08
CA ASP A 322 20.51 13.45 17.65
C ASP A 322 20.34 14.91 17.20
N HIS A 323 20.77 15.89 18.00
CA HIS A 323 20.71 17.31 17.59
C HIS A 323 21.64 17.70 16.43
N ASN A 324 22.41 16.75 15.86
CA ASN A 324 23.34 17.03 14.75
C ASN A 324 22.94 16.41 13.38
N TYR A 325 21.79 15.76 13.24
CA TYR A 325 21.40 15.13 11.95
C TYR A 325 20.11 15.69 11.30
N SER A 326 19.53 16.78 11.81
CA SER A 326 18.20 17.22 11.33
C SER A 326 18.15 18.54 10.59
N ASN A 327 19.05 18.80 9.64
CA ASN A 327 18.92 20.03 8.82
C ASN A 327 18.74 19.84 7.31
N ASN A 328 18.48 18.63 6.79
CA ASN A 328 18.28 18.45 5.33
C ASN A 328 17.19 17.44 4.90
N CYS A 329 16.19 17.18 5.72
CA CYS A 329 15.00 16.44 5.25
C CYS A 329 13.80 17.37 5.22
N ILE A 330 13.42 17.83 4.04
CA ILE A 330 12.17 18.55 3.76
C ILE A 330 11.00 17.61 4.14
N ASN A 331 10.35 17.91 5.24
CA ASN A 331 9.22 17.15 5.77
C ASN A 331 7.93 17.56 5.02
N PRO A 332 7.34 16.71 4.16
CA PRO A 332 6.12 17.06 3.40
C PRO A 332 4.92 17.37 4.30
N ALA A 333 4.91 16.90 5.56
CA ALA A 333 3.82 17.15 6.50
C ALA A 333 3.74 18.58 7.03
N ARG A 334 4.86 19.32 7.07
CA ARG A 334 4.84 20.74 7.50
C ARG A 334 4.19 21.67 6.49
N ASN A 335 4.23 21.33 5.21
CA ASN A 335 3.58 22.16 4.17
C ASN A 335 2.05 22.03 4.14
N THR A 336 1.49 20.99 4.74
CA THR A 336 0.03 20.80 4.81
C THR A 336 -0.57 21.54 6.02
N GLN A 337 0.16 21.64 7.14
CA GLN A 337 -0.31 22.40 8.32
C GLN A 337 -0.20 23.92 8.14
N MET A 338 0.80 24.42 7.40
CA MET A 338 0.89 25.88 7.13
C MET A 338 -0.15 26.40 6.12
N ARG A 339 -0.83 25.52 5.35
CA ARG A 339 -1.94 25.94 4.46
C ARG A 339 -3.32 25.94 5.12
N ILE A 340 -3.47 25.35 6.30
CA ILE A 340 -4.76 25.33 7.03
C ILE A 340 -4.89 26.49 8.00
N SER A 341 -3.79 27.14 8.41
CA SER A 341 -3.83 28.29 9.34
C SER A 341 -4.07 29.64 8.68
N ASN A 342 -4.18 29.74 7.35
CA ASN A 342 -4.46 30.97 6.61
C ASN A 342 -5.73 30.89 5.74
N ILE A 343 -6.71 30.10 6.13
CA ILE A 343 -8.07 30.21 5.59
C ILE A 343 -8.82 31.14 6.58
N ASP A 344 -8.85 32.40 6.23
CA ASP A 344 -9.68 33.40 6.86
C ASP A 344 -11.12 32.93 7.03
N THR A 345 -11.59 32.98 8.27
CA THR A 345 -12.97 32.71 8.70
C THR A 345 -13.95 33.84 8.30
N THR A 346 -13.93 34.28 7.06
CA THR A 346 -14.82 35.36 6.55
C THR A 346 -15.64 34.92 5.33
N TYR A 347 -16.04 33.66 5.23
CA TYR A 347 -17.03 33.30 4.22
C TYR A 347 -17.96 32.16 4.75
N ILE A 348 -18.79 32.50 5.74
CA ILE A 348 -20.03 31.79 6.04
C ILE A 348 -21.08 32.85 6.43
N SER A 349 -21.64 33.49 5.43
CA SER A 349 -22.95 34.10 5.49
C SER A 349 -23.41 34.38 4.07
N ASP A 350 -23.94 33.35 3.40
CA ASP A 350 -24.96 33.55 2.36
C ASP A 350 -25.43 32.20 1.83
N GLU A 351 -26.43 31.66 2.53
CA GLU A 351 -27.20 30.48 2.16
C GLU A 351 -28.14 30.72 0.96
N LYS A 352 -28.00 31.84 0.27
CA LYS A 352 -28.88 32.25 -0.84
C LYS A 352 -28.31 32.03 -2.24
N ASP A 353 -27.00 31.84 -2.40
CA ASP A 353 -26.41 31.72 -3.74
C ASP A 353 -26.27 30.32 -4.28
N MET A 354 -26.49 29.29 -3.45
CA MET A 354 -26.42 27.87 -3.91
C MET A 354 -27.66 27.41 -4.69
N ASN A 355 -28.80 28.13 -4.58
CA ASN A 355 -30.00 27.81 -5.34
C ASN A 355 -30.06 28.39 -6.75
N HIS A 356 -29.14 29.31 -7.10
CA HIS A 356 -29.09 29.89 -8.43
C HIS A 356 -28.17 29.16 -9.40
N LEU A 357 -27.24 28.37 -8.91
CA LEU A 357 -26.33 27.57 -9.77
C LEU A 357 -26.93 26.22 -10.22
N MET A 358 -27.94 25.71 -9.51
CA MET A 358 -28.63 24.47 -9.89
C MET A 358 -29.74 24.67 -10.94
N SER A 359 -30.17 25.90 -11.19
CA SER A 359 -31.26 26.20 -12.17
C SER A 359 -30.75 26.56 -13.57
N SER A 360 -29.46 26.75 -13.79
CA SER A 360 -28.90 27.17 -15.09
C SER A 360 -28.31 26.06 -15.95
N THR A 361 -28.23 24.81 -15.44
CA THR A 361 -27.65 23.67 -16.18
C THR A 361 -28.66 22.73 -16.85
N THR A 362 -29.96 23.06 -16.83
CA THR A 362 -31.01 22.24 -17.47
C THR A 362 -31.63 22.82 -18.76
N LYS A 363 -31.03 23.85 -19.34
CA LYS A 363 -31.52 24.41 -20.60
C LYS A 363 -30.43 24.44 -21.67
N ASN A 364 -29.94 23.32 -22.14
CA ASN A 364 -29.32 23.18 -23.47
C ASN A 364 -28.95 21.72 -23.73
N ALA A 365 -29.96 20.91 -24.09
CA ALA A 365 -29.77 19.65 -24.78
C ALA A 365 -30.41 19.73 -26.15
N PRO A 366 -29.72 19.46 -27.26
CA PRO A 366 -30.32 19.47 -28.59
C PRO A 366 -31.20 18.25 -28.80
N LYS A 367 -32.40 18.50 -29.37
CA LYS A 367 -33.33 17.46 -29.83
C LYS A 367 -32.69 16.61 -30.92
N SER A 368 -32.44 15.34 -30.66
CA SER A 368 -32.08 14.36 -31.68
C SER A 368 -33.34 13.75 -32.31
N ALA A 369 -33.31 13.66 -33.61
CA ALA A 369 -34.35 13.22 -34.52
C ALA A 369 -34.74 11.75 -34.29
N ARG A 370 -36.06 11.50 -34.36
CA ARG A 370 -36.65 10.16 -34.49
C ARG A 370 -36.29 9.59 -35.87
N VAL A 371 -35.65 8.42 -35.88
CA VAL A 371 -35.61 7.55 -37.07
C VAL A 371 -36.49 6.32 -36.77
N GLY A 372 -37.44 6.09 -37.68
CA GLY A 372 -38.49 5.09 -37.57
C GLY A 372 -37.99 3.66 -37.75
N VAL A 373 -38.64 2.76 -37.06
CA VAL A 373 -38.54 1.31 -37.21
C VAL A 373 -39.49 0.84 -38.29
N PRO A 374 -39.08 0.07 -39.31
CA PRO A 374 -40.03 -0.69 -40.16
C PRO A 374 -40.35 -2.05 -39.53
N LYS A 375 -41.63 -2.36 -39.49
CA LYS A 375 -42.21 -3.69 -39.19
C LYS A 375 -42.21 -4.57 -40.44
N GLY A 376 -42.11 -5.88 -40.20
CA GLY A 376 -42.51 -6.98 -41.08
C GLY A 376 -41.31 -7.70 -41.69
N GLU A 377 -41.18 -8.98 -41.74
CA GLU A 377 -42.16 -10.06 -41.96
C GLU A 377 -41.55 -11.41 -41.55
N SER A 378 -42.41 -12.25 -41.06
CA SER A 378 -42.20 -13.68 -40.82
C SER A 378 -41.96 -14.46 -42.12
N ARG A 379 -41.00 -15.36 -42.17
CA ARG A 379 -41.13 -16.62 -42.95
C ARG A 379 -40.31 -17.76 -42.32
N GLN A 380 -41.03 -18.84 -42.20
CA GLN A 380 -40.65 -20.19 -41.80
C GLN A 380 -39.80 -20.91 -42.87
N ASN A 381 -39.20 -22.00 -42.38
CA ASN A 381 -38.81 -23.24 -43.05
C ASN A 381 -37.31 -23.33 -43.43
N SER A 382 -36.66 -24.26 -42.81
CA SER A 382 -36.57 -25.72 -42.92
C SER A 382 -35.24 -26.19 -43.55
N ASN A 383 -34.58 -27.10 -42.82
CA ASN A 383 -33.73 -28.21 -43.25
C ASN A 383 -32.56 -27.96 -44.25
N VAL A 384 -31.36 -28.11 -43.78
CA VAL A 384 -30.48 -29.31 -43.91
C VAL A 384 -29.33 -29.17 -42.93
#